data_fd4a8c124e658872184ee56d8968c0cf
#
_entry.id   fd4a8c124e658872184ee56d8968c0cf
#
_cell.length_a   1.000
_cell.length_b   1.000
_cell.length_c   1.000
_cell.angle_alpha   90.00
_cell.angle_beta   90.00
_cell.angle_gamma   90.00
#
_symmetry.space_group_name_H-M   'P 1'
#
loop_
_entity.id
_entity.type
_entity.pdbx_description
1 polymer ?
#
loop_
_entity_poly.entity_id
_entity_poly.type
_entity_poly.pdbx_seq_one_letter_code
_entity_poly.pdbx_strand_id
1 'polypeptide(L)'
;MVAQKGPPVSLPLEGKGFYIWKIHNCEGGSPTAILNRASAARLTHVLIKIADGPRAYNVDLAAPLVEALKGGGIKAWGWQFVYGDEPFGEAAIAVHRVRTLGLDGFVVNAETAYKGKYAAATAYMESLRAGVDVPVGLSSFRFPAYHPTFPWTEFLSACDLNMPQVYWVQATNPARQLDRSIAQFQDVYPVRPIAPTGAAYEEFGWRPTPAQVAEFVHHARQIGLAAANFWSWDYGGSAAGHDLWDVIAGYEWPVSAPPRDLIDVLVAALNRQDLDAIVQLYQPNAVLVTARDTMQGHIQIRQYYLNLLAALPRAHFALETRLIDGNIRHIRWDAAGASSGKTVDDGYDTIGLRQGLIQYHSSVYRLV
;
A
#
# COMPACT_ATOMS: atom_id res chain seq x y z
N MET A 1 -6.23 -17.19 -22.72
CA MET A 1 -5.68 -17.54 -21.42
C MET A 1 -5.96 -16.37 -20.49
N VAL A 2 -6.92 -16.51 -19.57
CA VAL A 2 -7.24 -15.48 -18.57
C VAL A 2 -6.16 -15.60 -17.50
N ALA A 3 -5.35 -14.56 -17.32
CA ALA A 3 -4.35 -14.50 -16.27
C ALA A 3 -5.08 -14.61 -14.91
N GLN A 4 -4.81 -15.67 -14.16
CA GLN A 4 -5.27 -15.82 -12.78
C GLN A 4 -4.63 -14.71 -11.95
N LYS A 5 -5.46 -13.79 -11.46
CA LYS A 5 -5.04 -12.82 -10.43
C LYS A 5 -4.67 -13.60 -9.18
N GLY A 6 -3.40 -13.54 -8.77
CA GLY A 6 -2.97 -13.98 -7.45
C GLY A 6 -3.73 -13.23 -6.34
N PRO A 7 -3.66 -13.71 -5.08
CA PRO A 7 -4.31 -13.02 -3.96
C PRO A 7 -3.84 -11.57 -3.89
N PRO A 8 -4.72 -10.63 -3.49
CA PRO A 8 -4.38 -9.22 -3.45
C PRO A 8 -3.19 -9.00 -2.50
N VAL A 9 -2.08 -8.53 -3.07
CA VAL A 9 -0.97 -8.00 -2.28
C VAL A 9 -1.51 -6.80 -1.52
N SER A 10 -1.39 -6.80 -0.20
CA SER A 10 -1.72 -5.62 0.61
C SER A 10 -0.93 -4.44 0.09
N LEU A 11 -1.62 -3.44 -0.43
CA LEU A 11 -0.97 -2.23 -0.91
C LEU A 11 -0.58 -1.36 0.28
N PRO A 12 0.59 -0.70 0.25
CA PRO A 12 1.05 0.16 1.34
C PRO A 12 0.12 1.36 1.60
N LEU A 13 -0.60 1.81 0.56
CA LEU A 13 -1.60 2.87 0.62
C LEU A 13 -2.97 2.37 0.17
N GLU A 14 -3.99 2.74 0.95
CA GLU A 14 -5.40 2.54 0.65
C GLU A 14 -6.18 3.83 0.96
N GLY A 15 -7.33 4.02 0.29
CA GLY A 15 -8.18 5.16 0.55
C GLY A 15 -7.73 6.44 -0.15
N LYS A 16 -7.90 7.57 0.49
CA LYS A 16 -7.57 8.89 -0.05
C LYS A 16 -6.67 9.68 0.87
N GLY A 17 -5.76 10.47 0.28
CA GLY A 17 -4.82 11.29 1.01
C GLY A 17 -4.52 12.62 0.33
N PHE A 18 -3.93 13.53 1.07
CA PHE A 18 -3.48 14.82 0.57
C PHE A 18 -2.00 15.04 0.80
N TYR A 19 -1.37 15.70 -0.16
CA TYR A 19 -0.04 16.25 -0.02
C TYR A 19 -0.10 17.59 0.73
N ILE A 20 0.76 17.76 1.71
CA ILE A 20 1.06 19.02 2.38
C ILE A 20 2.45 19.49 1.94
N TRP A 21 2.52 20.66 1.34
CA TRP A 21 3.79 21.30 1.02
C TRP A 21 4.31 22.10 2.22
N LYS A 22 3.50 23.06 2.69
CA LYS A 22 3.86 23.95 3.80
C LYS A 22 2.85 23.77 4.93
N ILE A 23 3.27 23.16 6.03
CA ILE A 23 2.35 22.87 7.15
C ILE A 23 1.67 24.12 7.68
N HIS A 24 2.38 25.27 7.73
CA HIS A 24 1.81 26.52 8.21
C HIS A 24 0.65 27.06 7.35
N ASN A 25 0.54 26.64 6.10
CA ASN A 25 -0.60 26.99 5.22
C ASN A 25 -1.84 26.11 5.48
N CYS A 26 -1.70 25.04 6.25
CA CYS A 26 -2.75 24.08 6.53
C CYS A 26 -3.28 24.32 7.96
N GLU A 27 -4.51 24.80 8.11
CA GLU A 27 -5.14 25.08 9.39
C GLU A 27 -4.23 25.92 10.34
N GLY A 28 -3.51 26.90 9.79
CA GLY A 28 -2.56 27.73 10.55
C GLY A 28 -1.38 26.96 11.14
N GLY A 29 -1.09 25.77 10.66
CA GLY A 29 -0.02 24.91 11.16
C GLY A 29 -0.38 24.13 12.44
N SER A 30 -1.64 24.16 12.89
CA SER A 30 -2.09 23.44 14.09
C SER A 30 -2.22 21.94 13.83
N PRO A 31 -1.41 21.08 14.49
CA PRO A 31 -1.49 19.62 14.32
C PRO A 31 -2.88 19.05 14.65
N THR A 32 -3.50 19.54 15.71
CA THR A 32 -4.85 19.10 16.11
C THR A 32 -5.91 19.52 15.11
N ALA A 33 -5.83 20.73 14.56
CA ALA A 33 -6.80 21.19 13.56
C ALA A 33 -6.64 20.44 12.24
N ILE A 34 -5.39 20.16 11.83
CA ILE A 34 -5.11 19.33 10.65
C ILE A 34 -5.64 17.91 10.85
N LEU A 35 -5.39 17.28 12.00
CA LEU A 35 -5.93 15.95 12.33
C LEU A 35 -7.47 15.96 12.28
N ASN A 36 -8.12 16.92 12.92
CA ASN A 36 -9.59 17.00 12.95
C ASN A 36 -10.16 17.12 11.53
N ARG A 37 -9.55 17.94 10.68
CA ARG A 37 -9.98 18.11 9.29
C ARG A 37 -9.71 16.87 8.45
N ALA A 38 -8.57 16.21 8.63
CA ALA A 38 -8.25 14.94 7.97
C ALA A 38 -9.27 13.85 8.34
N SER A 39 -9.58 13.75 9.63
CA SER A 39 -10.57 12.78 10.15
C SER A 39 -11.97 13.05 9.64
N ALA A 40 -12.41 14.31 9.65
CA ALA A 40 -13.71 14.72 9.09
C ALA A 40 -13.82 14.41 7.58
N ALA A 41 -12.72 14.58 6.84
CA ALA A 41 -12.62 14.22 5.43
C ALA A 41 -12.41 12.71 5.20
N ARG A 42 -12.32 11.90 6.25
CA ARG A 42 -12.03 10.45 6.16
C ARG A 42 -10.78 10.15 5.33
N LEU A 43 -9.72 10.95 5.52
CA LEU A 43 -8.43 10.65 4.94
C LEU A 43 -7.78 9.48 5.67
N THR A 44 -7.15 8.59 4.93
CA THR A 44 -6.43 7.44 5.47
C THR A 44 -4.96 7.73 5.68
N HIS A 45 -4.45 8.73 4.96
CA HIS A 45 -3.04 9.14 5.02
C HIS A 45 -2.85 10.61 4.64
N VAL A 46 -1.76 11.18 5.11
CA VAL A 46 -1.29 12.53 4.76
C VAL A 46 0.18 12.45 4.38
N LEU A 47 0.53 13.12 3.26
CA LEU A 47 1.89 13.12 2.71
C LEU A 47 2.53 14.49 2.96
N ILE A 48 3.50 14.54 3.87
CA ILE A 48 4.08 15.78 4.40
C ILE A 48 5.44 16.02 3.75
N LYS A 49 5.71 17.22 3.21
CA LYS A 49 7.06 17.58 2.76
C LYS A 49 8.02 17.61 3.94
N ILE A 50 9.01 16.75 3.92
CA ILE A 50 10.01 16.63 5.00
C ILE A 50 11.40 17.06 4.57
N ALA A 51 11.65 17.10 3.26
CA ALA A 51 12.92 17.55 2.70
C ALA A 51 12.74 18.15 1.30
N ASP A 52 13.74 18.93 0.87
CA ASP A 52 13.85 19.55 -0.45
C ASP A 52 15.33 19.51 -0.87
N GLY A 53 15.66 18.71 -1.88
CA GLY A 53 17.05 18.35 -2.13
C GLY A 53 17.73 17.86 -0.86
N PRO A 54 18.97 18.26 -0.57
CA PRO A 54 19.70 17.79 0.62
C PRO A 54 19.32 18.57 1.91
N ARG A 55 18.20 19.29 1.93
CA ARG A 55 17.81 20.13 3.08
C ARG A 55 16.51 19.65 3.71
N ALA A 56 16.47 19.68 5.05
CA ALA A 56 15.24 19.42 5.79
C ALA A 56 14.17 20.48 5.52
N TYR A 57 12.91 20.07 5.50
CA TYR A 57 11.75 20.95 5.29
C TYR A 57 10.73 20.77 6.42
N ASN A 58 9.91 21.79 6.70
CA ASN A 58 8.92 21.80 7.80
C ASN A 58 9.52 21.33 9.15
N VAL A 59 10.73 21.79 9.50
CA VAL A 59 11.54 21.20 10.58
C VAL A 59 10.80 21.20 11.91
N ASP A 60 10.22 22.33 12.29
CA ASP A 60 9.61 22.51 13.62
C ASP A 60 8.18 21.94 13.72
N LEU A 61 7.47 21.85 12.59
CA LEU A 61 6.06 21.49 12.55
C LEU A 61 5.81 20.02 12.17
N ALA A 62 6.80 19.35 11.56
CA ALA A 62 6.57 17.99 11.06
C ALA A 62 6.42 16.97 12.19
N ALA A 63 7.24 17.02 13.23
CA ALA A 63 7.19 16.03 14.31
C ALA A 63 5.86 16.06 15.08
N PRO A 64 5.35 17.22 15.58
CA PRO A 64 4.07 17.27 16.27
C PRO A 64 2.88 16.92 15.35
N LEU A 65 2.98 17.20 14.03
CA LEU A 65 1.93 16.81 13.08
C LEU A 65 1.91 15.30 12.86
N VAL A 66 3.07 14.67 12.67
CA VAL A 66 3.18 13.19 12.52
C VAL A 66 2.64 12.48 13.76
N GLU A 67 3.01 12.95 14.96
CA GLU A 67 2.49 12.40 16.22
C GLU A 67 0.96 12.49 16.30
N ALA A 68 0.40 13.67 16.00
CA ALA A 68 -1.05 13.88 16.02
C ALA A 68 -1.78 12.97 15.01
N LEU A 69 -1.33 12.90 13.76
CA LEU A 69 -1.93 12.06 12.72
C LEU A 69 -1.92 10.59 13.11
N LYS A 70 -0.78 10.07 13.54
CA LYS A 70 -0.64 8.66 13.97
C LYS A 70 -1.48 8.36 15.21
N GLY A 71 -1.51 9.26 16.18
CA GLY A 71 -2.39 9.15 17.35
C GLY A 71 -3.87 9.11 16.98
N GLY A 72 -4.27 9.75 15.88
CA GLY A 72 -5.61 9.71 15.32
C GLY A 72 -5.87 8.57 14.33
N GLY A 73 -4.92 7.64 14.13
CA GLY A 73 -5.06 6.50 13.22
C GLY A 73 -4.89 6.83 11.74
N ILE A 74 -4.36 8.00 11.40
CA ILE A 74 -4.06 8.42 10.02
C ILE A 74 -2.58 8.20 9.75
N LYS A 75 -2.25 7.47 8.67
CA LYS A 75 -0.86 7.23 8.29
C LYS A 75 -0.16 8.53 7.91
N ALA A 76 1.02 8.77 8.47
CA ALA A 76 1.86 9.91 8.16
C ALA A 76 3.00 9.48 7.21
N TRP A 77 2.92 9.90 5.95
CA TRP A 77 3.96 9.71 4.96
C TRP A 77 4.78 10.96 4.78
N GLY A 78 6.08 10.80 4.52
CA GLY A 78 6.95 11.91 4.15
C GLY A 78 7.12 12.01 2.64
N TRP A 79 7.43 13.19 2.11
CA TRP A 79 7.89 13.33 0.74
C TRP A 79 9.02 14.35 0.61
N GLN A 80 9.83 14.15 -0.43
CA GLN A 80 10.97 14.99 -0.77
C GLN A 80 10.97 15.27 -2.26
N PHE A 81 11.19 16.53 -2.64
CA PHE A 81 11.56 16.87 -4.00
C PHE A 81 13.08 16.67 -4.16
N VAL A 82 13.48 15.95 -5.22
CA VAL A 82 14.88 15.59 -5.47
C VAL A 82 15.37 16.13 -6.82
N TYR A 83 16.63 16.51 -6.87
CA TYR A 83 17.25 17.15 -8.04
C TYR A 83 18.32 16.28 -8.70
N GLY A 84 18.94 15.36 -7.95
CA GLY A 84 20.01 14.48 -8.42
C GLY A 84 21.34 15.19 -8.62
N ASP A 85 21.53 16.34 -7.98
CA ASP A 85 22.81 17.05 -7.96
C ASP A 85 23.70 16.54 -6.82
N GLU A 86 23.09 16.18 -5.70
CA GLU A 86 23.74 15.62 -4.50
C GLU A 86 23.01 14.33 -4.03
N PRO A 87 22.97 13.26 -4.85
CA PRO A 87 22.10 12.10 -4.58
C PRO A 87 22.33 11.45 -3.22
N PHE A 88 23.57 11.40 -2.74
CA PHE A 88 23.89 10.88 -1.41
C PHE A 88 23.42 11.81 -0.29
N GLY A 89 23.56 13.13 -0.45
CA GLY A 89 23.07 14.14 0.49
C GLY A 89 21.55 14.17 0.55
N GLU A 90 20.90 14.10 -0.61
CA GLU A 90 19.44 13.99 -0.73
C GLU A 90 18.91 12.73 -0.03
N ALA A 91 19.55 11.57 -0.25
CA ALA A 91 19.17 10.31 0.41
C ALA A 91 19.42 10.36 1.92
N ALA A 92 20.57 10.90 2.37
CA ALA A 92 20.91 10.98 3.79
C ALA A 92 19.90 11.79 4.59
N ILE A 93 19.45 12.95 4.08
CA ILE A 93 18.43 13.76 4.76
C ILE A 93 17.07 13.06 4.76
N ALA A 94 16.68 12.37 3.68
CA ALA A 94 15.46 11.59 3.62
C ALA A 94 15.47 10.48 4.69
N VAL A 95 16.51 9.65 4.74
CA VAL A 95 16.68 8.58 5.74
C VAL A 95 16.60 9.14 7.16
N HIS A 96 17.35 10.21 7.43
CA HIS A 96 17.34 10.83 8.76
C HIS A 96 15.92 11.27 9.14
N ARG A 97 15.22 11.98 8.26
CA ARG A 97 13.88 12.49 8.54
C ARG A 97 12.83 11.39 8.65
N VAL A 98 12.88 10.37 7.79
CA VAL A 98 11.97 9.22 7.87
C VAL A 98 12.08 8.52 9.23
N ARG A 99 13.31 8.25 9.67
CA ARG A 99 13.58 7.56 10.94
C ARG A 99 13.22 8.41 12.16
N THR A 100 13.66 9.69 12.18
CA THR A 100 13.45 10.56 13.35
C THR A 100 11.99 10.95 13.54
N LEU A 101 11.21 11.04 12.45
CA LEU A 101 9.77 11.31 12.52
C LEU A 101 8.94 10.04 12.69
N GLY A 102 9.50 8.84 12.53
CA GLY A 102 8.77 7.58 12.63
C GLY A 102 7.66 7.47 11.58
N LEU A 103 7.95 7.81 10.32
CA LEU A 103 6.97 7.84 9.24
C LEU A 103 6.51 6.43 8.84
N ASP A 104 5.28 6.32 8.34
CA ASP A 104 4.67 5.07 7.87
C ASP A 104 5.01 4.76 6.39
N GLY A 105 5.61 5.70 5.69
CA GLY A 105 6.05 5.57 4.30
C GLY A 105 6.73 6.83 3.79
N PHE A 106 7.27 6.75 2.58
CA PHE A 106 8.03 7.84 1.98
C PHE A 106 7.76 7.97 0.47
N VAL A 107 7.75 9.19 -0.05
CA VAL A 107 7.58 9.48 -1.48
C VAL A 107 8.76 10.27 -2.01
N VAL A 108 9.39 9.72 -3.04
CA VAL A 108 10.39 10.42 -3.83
C VAL A 108 9.65 11.21 -4.93
N ASN A 109 9.71 12.52 -4.88
CA ASN A 109 9.21 13.38 -5.96
C ASN A 109 10.36 13.77 -6.87
N ALA A 110 10.50 13.06 -8.00
CA ALA A 110 11.54 13.25 -9.00
C ALA A 110 10.90 13.69 -10.33
N GLU A 111 11.42 14.76 -10.92
CA GLU A 111 10.85 15.34 -12.14
C GLU A 111 11.95 15.72 -13.17
N THR A 112 11.76 16.82 -13.88
CA THR A 112 12.63 17.29 -14.97
C THR A 112 14.11 17.33 -14.62
N ALA A 113 14.45 17.66 -13.36
CA ALA A 113 15.83 17.72 -12.90
C ALA A 113 16.59 16.38 -13.01
N TYR A 114 15.87 15.26 -12.99
CA TYR A 114 16.46 13.92 -13.10
C TYR A 114 16.60 13.40 -14.53
N LYS A 115 16.09 14.09 -15.56
CA LYS A 115 16.22 13.63 -16.95
C LYS A 115 17.69 13.43 -17.33
N GLY A 116 18.03 12.22 -17.78
CA GLY A 116 19.40 11.83 -18.15
C GLY A 116 20.32 11.48 -16.98
N LYS A 117 19.87 11.59 -15.72
CA LYS A 117 20.68 11.35 -14.52
C LYS A 117 20.51 9.92 -13.97
N TYR A 118 20.71 8.90 -14.80
CA TYR A 118 20.50 7.48 -14.43
C TYR A 118 21.36 7.06 -13.24
N ALA A 119 22.67 7.35 -13.27
CA ALA A 119 23.58 7.01 -12.18
C ALA A 119 23.21 7.70 -10.84
N ALA A 120 22.77 8.96 -10.92
CA ALA A 120 22.33 9.68 -9.72
C ALA A 120 21.02 9.07 -9.15
N ALA A 121 20.10 8.64 -10.00
CA ALA A 121 18.88 7.96 -9.56
C ALA A 121 19.19 6.63 -8.86
N THR A 122 20.08 5.81 -9.43
CA THR A 122 20.56 4.57 -8.80
C THR A 122 21.20 4.86 -7.45
N ALA A 123 22.16 5.78 -7.38
CA ALA A 123 22.87 6.11 -6.16
C ALA A 123 21.94 6.63 -5.06
N TYR A 124 20.97 7.49 -5.41
CA TYR A 124 19.96 7.99 -4.49
C TYR A 124 19.10 6.84 -3.94
N MET A 125 18.54 5.99 -4.83
CA MET A 125 17.61 4.94 -4.42
C MET A 125 18.29 3.82 -3.62
N GLU A 126 19.53 3.43 -3.97
CA GLU A 126 20.32 2.46 -3.19
C GLU A 126 20.60 3.00 -1.79
N SER A 127 21.03 4.26 -1.68
CA SER A 127 21.31 4.91 -0.39
C SER A 127 20.04 5.06 0.46
N LEU A 128 18.91 5.43 -0.16
CA LEU A 128 17.62 5.53 0.51
C LEU A 128 17.20 4.17 1.06
N ARG A 129 17.21 3.12 0.22
CA ARG A 129 16.76 1.77 0.62
C ARG A 129 17.65 1.11 1.65
N ALA A 130 18.96 1.39 1.65
CA ALA A 130 19.84 0.95 2.72
C ALA A 130 19.49 1.58 4.09
N GLY A 131 18.77 2.70 4.07
CA GLY A 131 18.45 3.47 5.26
C GLY A 131 16.99 3.40 5.73
N VAL A 132 16.03 2.91 4.93
CA VAL A 132 14.61 2.90 5.30
C VAL A 132 13.96 1.55 5.01
N ASP A 133 13.15 1.07 5.97
CA ASP A 133 12.37 -0.17 5.85
C ASP A 133 10.90 0.10 5.51
N VAL A 134 10.48 1.37 5.49
CA VAL A 134 9.11 1.76 5.15
C VAL A 134 8.85 1.67 3.65
N PRO A 135 7.60 1.51 3.22
CA PRO A 135 7.23 1.58 1.81
C PRO A 135 7.64 2.90 1.16
N VAL A 136 8.12 2.82 -0.09
CA VAL A 136 8.55 3.98 -0.88
C VAL A 136 7.74 4.07 -2.17
N GLY A 137 7.20 5.26 -2.46
CA GLY A 137 6.53 5.59 -3.72
C GLY A 137 7.35 6.55 -4.58
N LEU A 138 7.21 6.43 -5.91
CA LEU A 138 7.71 7.43 -6.87
C LEU A 138 6.56 8.35 -7.28
N SER A 139 6.66 9.64 -6.95
CA SER A 139 5.83 10.69 -7.54
C SER A 139 6.55 11.33 -8.71
N SER A 140 5.97 11.29 -9.92
CA SER A 140 6.56 11.85 -11.13
C SER A 140 5.50 12.09 -12.20
N PHE A 141 5.94 12.34 -13.42
CA PHE A 141 5.09 12.67 -14.57
C PHE A 141 3.96 11.66 -14.82
N ARG A 142 2.81 12.16 -15.28
CA ARG A 142 1.64 11.33 -15.62
C ARG A 142 1.85 10.41 -16.82
N PHE A 143 2.66 10.83 -17.82
CA PHE A 143 2.85 10.12 -19.08
C PHE A 143 4.31 9.79 -19.35
N PRO A 144 4.78 8.60 -18.99
CA PRO A 144 6.19 8.24 -19.16
C PRO A 144 6.67 8.32 -20.61
N ALA A 145 5.80 8.06 -21.60
CA ALA A 145 6.16 8.14 -23.02
C ALA A 145 6.61 9.55 -23.46
N TYR A 146 6.21 10.60 -22.73
CA TYR A 146 6.66 11.98 -23.01
C TYR A 146 8.01 12.31 -22.35
N HIS A 147 8.52 11.42 -21.53
CA HIS A 147 9.72 11.61 -20.73
C HIS A 147 10.67 10.41 -20.86
N PRO A 148 11.12 10.02 -22.09
CA PRO A 148 11.90 8.81 -22.32
C PRO A 148 13.30 8.86 -21.69
N THR A 149 13.82 10.06 -21.37
CA THR A 149 15.12 10.23 -20.72
C THR A 149 15.04 10.27 -19.19
N PHE A 150 13.85 10.15 -18.62
CA PHE A 150 13.70 10.04 -17.17
C PHE A 150 14.08 8.63 -16.71
N PRO A 151 14.83 8.45 -15.62
CA PRO A 151 15.32 7.17 -15.14
C PRO A 151 14.23 6.33 -14.46
N TRP A 152 13.22 5.94 -15.22
CA TRP A 152 12.05 5.20 -14.71
C TRP A 152 12.42 3.89 -14.06
N THR A 153 13.29 3.11 -14.69
CA THR A 153 13.68 1.78 -14.18
C THR A 153 14.46 1.91 -12.88
N GLU A 154 15.39 2.86 -12.80
CA GLU A 154 16.23 3.10 -11.63
C GLU A 154 15.38 3.45 -10.40
N PHE A 155 14.40 4.32 -10.57
CA PHE A 155 13.47 4.66 -9.49
C PHE A 155 12.52 3.51 -9.17
N LEU A 156 11.80 2.98 -10.15
CA LEU A 156 10.74 2.01 -9.91
C LEU A 156 11.26 0.66 -9.42
N SER A 157 12.51 0.28 -9.75
CA SER A 157 13.12 -0.95 -9.24
C SER A 157 13.22 -0.97 -7.72
N ALA A 158 13.38 0.21 -7.11
CA ALA A 158 13.50 0.37 -5.66
C ALA A 158 12.24 0.96 -5.00
N CYS A 159 11.14 1.18 -5.73
CA CYS A 159 9.87 1.64 -5.19
C CYS A 159 8.86 0.49 -5.02
N ASP A 160 7.95 0.64 -4.06
CA ASP A 160 6.82 -0.26 -3.83
C ASP A 160 5.56 0.20 -4.56
N LEU A 161 5.46 1.52 -4.82
CA LEU A 161 4.35 2.18 -5.47
C LEU A 161 4.83 3.12 -6.58
N ASN A 162 3.97 3.27 -7.60
CA ASN A 162 4.06 4.35 -8.58
C ASN A 162 2.91 5.34 -8.33
N MET A 163 3.23 6.62 -8.16
CA MET A 163 2.29 7.68 -7.78
C MET A 163 2.28 8.79 -8.84
N PRO A 164 1.85 8.51 -10.09
CA PRO A 164 1.89 9.49 -11.17
C PRO A 164 1.04 10.71 -10.86
N GLN A 165 1.58 11.90 -11.20
CA GLN A 165 0.90 13.19 -11.06
C GLN A 165 -0.09 13.38 -12.21
N VAL A 166 -1.27 12.79 -12.10
CA VAL A 166 -2.30 12.84 -13.14
C VAL A 166 -3.06 14.16 -13.05
N TYR A 167 -2.34 15.27 -13.30
CA TYR A 167 -2.92 16.59 -13.38
C TYR A 167 -3.41 16.83 -14.82
N TRP A 168 -4.72 17.05 -14.98
CA TRP A 168 -5.35 17.27 -16.30
C TRP A 168 -5.32 18.74 -16.74
N VAL A 169 -4.20 19.42 -16.51
CA VAL A 169 -4.01 20.82 -16.90
C VAL A 169 -4.40 21.03 -18.35
N GLN A 170 -5.26 22.04 -18.62
CA GLN A 170 -5.81 22.38 -19.94
C GLN A 170 -6.64 21.27 -20.60
N ALA A 171 -7.00 20.20 -19.88
CA ALA A 171 -7.91 19.15 -20.32
C ALA A 171 -9.19 19.16 -19.46
N THR A 172 -10.23 18.47 -19.93
CA THR A 172 -11.53 18.40 -19.24
C THR A 172 -11.98 16.96 -18.96
N ASN A 173 -11.09 15.99 -19.11
CA ASN A 173 -11.38 14.56 -19.08
C ASN A 173 -10.45 13.78 -18.13
N PRO A 174 -10.50 14.02 -16.82
CA PRO A 174 -9.57 13.44 -15.84
C PRO A 174 -9.57 11.91 -15.85
N ALA A 175 -10.73 11.26 -16.01
CA ALA A 175 -10.83 9.81 -16.12
C ALA A 175 -9.98 9.27 -17.29
N ARG A 176 -10.10 9.86 -18.46
CA ARG A 176 -9.34 9.45 -19.65
C ARG A 176 -7.82 9.72 -19.49
N GLN A 177 -7.46 10.81 -18.78
CA GLN A 177 -6.04 11.08 -18.46
C GLN A 177 -5.48 9.99 -17.53
N LEU A 178 -6.27 9.54 -16.55
CA LEU A 178 -5.90 8.46 -15.65
C LEU A 178 -5.74 7.14 -16.40
N ASP A 179 -6.71 6.74 -17.22
CA ASP A 179 -6.62 5.51 -18.04
C ASP A 179 -5.37 5.51 -18.92
N ARG A 180 -5.09 6.62 -19.58
CA ARG A 180 -3.89 6.77 -20.41
C ARG A 180 -2.61 6.65 -19.61
N SER A 181 -2.57 7.26 -18.40
CA SER A 181 -1.42 7.17 -17.51
C SER A 181 -1.15 5.71 -17.13
N ILE A 182 -2.19 5.01 -16.66
CA ILE A 182 -2.10 3.60 -16.26
C ILE A 182 -1.64 2.74 -17.44
N ALA A 183 -2.24 2.90 -18.62
CA ALA A 183 -1.88 2.13 -19.81
C ALA A 183 -0.40 2.30 -20.17
N GLN A 184 0.13 3.53 -20.13
CA GLN A 184 1.55 3.76 -20.45
C GLN A 184 2.50 3.18 -19.39
N PHE A 185 2.10 3.14 -18.11
CA PHE A 185 2.93 2.54 -17.07
C PHE A 185 2.94 1.02 -17.08
N GLN A 186 2.06 0.35 -17.82
CA GLN A 186 2.18 -1.09 -18.07
C GLN A 186 3.41 -1.45 -18.93
N ASP A 187 3.91 -0.50 -19.72
CA ASP A 187 5.08 -0.67 -20.56
C ASP A 187 6.40 -0.23 -19.87
N VAL A 188 6.31 0.27 -18.63
CA VAL A 188 7.48 0.70 -17.84
C VAL A 188 7.85 -0.38 -16.82
N TYR A 189 9.01 -0.98 -16.99
CA TYR A 189 9.49 -2.04 -16.11
C TYR A 189 10.37 -1.48 -14.98
N PRO A 190 10.24 -2.01 -13.74
CA PRO A 190 9.22 -2.96 -13.29
C PRO A 190 7.86 -2.29 -13.08
N VAL A 191 6.79 -2.96 -13.49
CA VAL A 191 5.43 -2.48 -13.22
C VAL A 191 5.17 -2.46 -11.72
N ARG A 192 4.71 -1.32 -11.23
CA ARG A 192 4.36 -1.12 -9.80
C ARG A 192 2.88 -0.80 -9.63
N PRO A 193 2.28 -1.17 -8.48
CA PRO A 193 0.93 -0.73 -8.15
C PRO A 193 0.82 0.78 -8.22
N ILE A 194 -0.30 1.27 -8.77
CA ILE A 194 -0.51 2.71 -9.00
C ILE A 194 -1.41 3.29 -7.91
N ALA A 195 -0.95 4.38 -7.29
CA ALA A 195 -1.71 5.27 -6.42
C ALA A 195 -1.61 6.72 -6.96
N PRO A 196 -2.46 7.12 -7.92
CA PRO A 196 -2.30 8.37 -8.65
C PRO A 196 -2.52 9.60 -7.77
N THR A 197 -1.96 10.73 -8.19
CA THR A 197 -2.21 12.04 -7.59
C THR A 197 -3.05 12.89 -8.53
N GLY A 198 -4.26 13.25 -8.12
CA GLY A 198 -5.17 14.16 -8.80
C GLY A 198 -4.93 15.63 -8.43
N ALA A 199 -5.48 16.54 -9.22
CA ALA A 199 -5.33 17.97 -9.02
C ALA A 199 -6.39 18.52 -8.04
N ALA A 200 -5.92 19.23 -7.03
CA ALA A 200 -6.71 20.07 -6.13
C ALA A 200 -5.98 21.39 -5.89
N TYR A 201 -5.59 22.08 -6.98
CA TYR A 201 -4.78 23.29 -6.96
C TYR A 201 -5.11 24.22 -8.14
N GLU A 202 -4.58 25.42 -8.09
CA GLU A 202 -4.61 26.39 -9.19
C GLU A 202 -3.20 26.77 -9.59
N GLU A 203 -2.94 26.83 -10.89
CA GLU A 203 -1.64 27.23 -11.43
C GLU A 203 -1.81 27.83 -12.83
N PHE A 204 -1.15 28.95 -13.09
CA PHE A 204 -1.15 29.66 -14.38
C PHE A 204 -2.57 29.93 -14.94
N GLY A 205 -3.51 30.28 -14.08
CA GLY A 205 -4.90 30.55 -14.46
C GLY A 205 -5.73 29.32 -14.82
N TRP A 206 -5.19 28.11 -14.63
CA TRP A 206 -5.93 26.88 -14.74
C TRP A 206 -6.25 26.32 -13.34
N ARG A 207 -7.47 25.86 -13.20
CA ARG A 207 -7.99 25.20 -12.01
C ARG A 207 -8.96 24.08 -12.41
N PRO A 208 -8.95 22.90 -11.77
CA PRO A 208 -9.98 21.90 -12.02
C PRO A 208 -11.34 22.38 -11.50
N THR A 209 -12.40 21.93 -12.13
CA THR A 209 -13.75 22.11 -11.58
C THR A 209 -14.05 21.03 -10.53
N PRO A 210 -14.99 21.29 -9.58
CA PRO A 210 -15.46 20.25 -8.65
C PRO A 210 -15.95 18.98 -9.35
N ALA A 211 -16.65 19.12 -10.48
CA ALA A 211 -17.12 17.98 -11.28
C ALA A 211 -15.97 17.12 -11.83
N GLN A 212 -14.89 17.75 -12.28
CA GLN A 212 -13.69 17.03 -12.75
C GLN A 212 -12.97 16.29 -11.62
N VAL A 213 -12.89 16.89 -10.43
CA VAL A 213 -12.33 16.21 -9.25
C VAL A 213 -13.19 15.01 -8.86
N ALA A 214 -14.53 15.16 -8.88
CA ALA A 214 -15.46 14.07 -8.65
C ALA A 214 -15.27 12.95 -9.68
N GLU A 215 -15.20 13.26 -10.98
CA GLU A 215 -14.93 12.31 -12.05
C GLU A 215 -13.65 11.52 -11.79
N PHE A 216 -12.54 12.21 -11.43
CA PHE A 216 -11.27 11.57 -11.16
C PHE A 216 -11.36 10.57 -10.00
N VAL A 217 -11.91 10.98 -8.85
CA VAL A 217 -11.96 10.12 -7.66
C VAL A 217 -12.88 8.92 -7.84
N HIS A 218 -14.05 9.13 -8.50
CA HIS A 218 -14.98 8.05 -8.83
C HIS A 218 -14.36 7.05 -9.79
N HIS A 219 -13.73 7.54 -10.86
CA HIS A 219 -13.11 6.68 -11.87
C HIS A 219 -11.94 5.88 -11.30
N ALA A 220 -11.06 6.52 -10.52
CA ALA A 220 -9.96 5.82 -9.86
C ALA A 220 -10.46 4.62 -9.02
N ARG A 221 -11.56 4.81 -8.29
CA ARG A 221 -12.17 3.72 -7.53
C ARG A 221 -12.85 2.68 -8.43
N GLN A 222 -13.56 3.12 -9.46
CA GLN A 222 -14.27 2.24 -10.40
C GLN A 222 -13.34 1.25 -11.11
N ILE A 223 -12.13 1.70 -11.49
CA ILE A 223 -11.12 0.84 -12.12
C ILE A 223 -10.30 0.01 -11.13
N GLY A 224 -10.68 0.02 -9.84
CA GLY A 224 -10.13 -0.85 -8.82
C GLY A 224 -8.84 -0.37 -8.15
N LEU A 225 -8.50 0.93 -8.28
CA LEU A 225 -7.33 1.46 -7.55
C LEU A 225 -7.60 1.46 -6.04
N ALA A 226 -6.60 1.08 -5.27
CA ALA A 226 -6.70 1.00 -3.81
C ALA A 226 -6.62 2.38 -3.15
N ALA A 227 -5.88 3.31 -3.75
CA ALA A 227 -5.68 4.65 -3.22
C ALA A 227 -5.66 5.71 -4.30
N ALA A 228 -5.98 6.96 -3.93
CA ALA A 228 -5.69 8.16 -4.69
C ALA A 228 -5.25 9.29 -3.76
N ASN A 229 -4.39 10.14 -4.27
CA ASN A 229 -3.83 11.28 -3.57
C ASN A 229 -4.27 12.58 -4.25
N PHE A 230 -4.15 13.73 -3.56
CA PHE A 230 -4.48 15.02 -4.11
C PHE A 230 -3.39 16.04 -3.80
N TRP A 231 -2.97 16.76 -4.81
CA TRP A 231 -2.09 17.91 -4.72
C TRP A 231 -2.92 19.18 -4.83
N SER A 232 -3.03 20.04 -3.82
CA SER A 232 -2.41 19.97 -2.51
C SER A 232 -3.39 20.45 -1.43
N TRP A 233 -3.15 20.08 -0.19
CA TRP A 233 -3.89 20.61 0.97
C TRP A 233 -3.74 22.12 1.10
N ASP A 234 -2.53 22.63 0.87
CA ASP A 234 -2.22 24.06 0.94
C ASP A 234 -3.22 24.93 0.15
N TYR A 235 -3.64 24.46 -1.02
CA TYR A 235 -4.66 25.14 -1.82
C TYR A 235 -6.07 24.61 -1.55
N GLY A 236 -6.29 23.33 -1.65
CA GLY A 236 -7.60 22.71 -1.44
C GLY A 236 -8.20 22.99 -0.05
N GLY A 237 -7.34 23.08 0.96
CA GLY A 237 -7.73 23.45 2.32
C GLY A 237 -8.01 24.94 2.51
N SER A 238 -7.60 25.80 1.58
CA SER A 238 -7.78 27.24 1.65
C SER A 238 -9.20 27.68 1.27
N ALA A 239 -9.53 28.94 1.51
CA ALA A 239 -10.81 29.54 1.09
C ALA A 239 -11.01 29.50 -0.44
N ALA A 240 -9.94 29.54 -1.23
CA ALA A 240 -10.00 29.50 -2.68
C ALA A 240 -10.22 28.09 -3.24
N GLY A 241 -9.81 27.07 -2.52
CA GLY A 241 -9.88 25.65 -2.94
C GLY A 241 -10.92 24.81 -2.23
N HIS A 242 -11.71 25.42 -1.31
CA HIS A 242 -12.61 24.65 -0.42
C HIS A 242 -13.64 23.79 -1.16
N ASP A 243 -14.14 24.22 -2.31
CA ASP A 243 -15.09 23.47 -3.13
C ASP A 243 -14.46 22.18 -3.72
N LEU A 244 -13.15 22.20 -4.02
CA LEU A 244 -12.42 20.99 -4.43
C LEU A 244 -12.19 20.07 -3.24
N TRP A 245 -11.88 20.65 -2.06
CA TRP A 245 -11.78 19.92 -0.81
C TRP A 245 -13.08 19.20 -0.48
N ASP A 246 -14.20 19.90 -0.56
CA ASP A 246 -15.51 19.38 -0.17
C ASP A 246 -15.92 18.16 -1.03
N VAL A 247 -15.59 18.18 -2.31
CA VAL A 247 -15.79 17.01 -3.20
C VAL A 247 -14.97 15.83 -2.75
N ILE A 248 -13.68 16.04 -2.45
CA ILE A 248 -12.80 14.96 -2.02
C ILE A 248 -13.19 14.45 -0.63
N ALA A 249 -13.47 15.36 0.30
CA ALA A 249 -13.91 15.03 1.66
C ALA A 249 -15.23 14.27 1.67
N GLY A 250 -16.19 14.70 0.86
CA GLY A 250 -17.51 14.08 0.73
C GLY A 250 -17.49 12.70 0.09
N TYR A 251 -16.46 12.36 -0.68
CA TYR A 251 -16.37 11.05 -1.30
C TYR A 251 -16.03 9.96 -0.29
N GLU A 252 -16.91 8.98 -0.15
CA GLU A 252 -16.63 7.80 0.67
C GLU A 252 -15.79 6.81 -0.13
N TRP A 253 -14.47 6.82 0.12
CA TRP A 253 -13.61 5.79 -0.43
C TRP A 253 -13.75 4.52 0.41
N PRO A 254 -14.30 3.43 -0.15
CA PRO A 254 -14.37 2.18 0.58
C PRO A 254 -12.94 1.68 0.79
N VAL A 255 -12.44 1.85 2.00
CA VAL A 255 -11.20 1.20 2.41
C VAL A 255 -11.54 -0.27 2.45
N SER A 256 -10.85 -1.08 1.67
CA SER A 256 -10.95 -2.52 1.78
C SER A 256 -10.69 -2.87 3.25
N ALA A 257 -11.51 -3.73 3.86
CA ALA A 257 -11.13 -4.31 5.14
C ALA A 257 -9.66 -4.77 4.99
N PRO A 258 -8.79 -4.56 6.01
CA PRO A 258 -7.41 -4.99 5.90
C PRO A 258 -7.40 -6.39 5.31
N PRO A 259 -6.55 -6.67 4.31
CA PRO A 259 -6.55 -7.98 3.68
C PRO A 259 -6.48 -8.99 4.83
N ARG A 260 -7.45 -9.87 4.88
CA ARG A 260 -7.44 -10.93 5.88
C ARG A 260 -6.11 -11.64 5.73
N ASP A 261 -5.37 -11.75 6.80
CA ASP A 261 -4.16 -12.57 6.77
C ASP A 261 -4.52 -13.92 6.15
N LEU A 262 -3.62 -14.49 5.37
CA LEU A 262 -3.88 -15.75 4.70
C LEU A 262 -4.38 -16.81 5.69
N ILE A 263 -3.95 -16.75 6.95
CA ILE A 263 -4.43 -17.64 8.00
C ILE A 263 -5.92 -17.44 8.30
N ASP A 264 -6.42 -16.19 8.29
CA ASP A 264 -7.86 -15.94 8.49
C ASP A 264 -8.68 -16.52 7.33
N VAL A 265 -8.11 -16.44 6.10
CA VAL A 265 -8.74 -17.06 4.91
C VAL A 265 -8.72 -18.58 5.02
N LEU A 266 -7.60 -19.15 5.48
CA LEU A 266 -7.45 -20.59 5.69
C LEU A 266 -8.47 -21.11 6.73
N VAL A 267 -8.54 -20.48 7.90
CA VAL A 267 -9.48 -20.86 8.96
C VAL A 267 -10.94 -20.70 8.50
N ALA A 268 -11.25 -19.63 7.79
CA ALA A 268 -12.57 -19.45 7.21
C ALA A 268 -12.93 -20.55 6.17
N ALA A 269 -11.97 -20.99 5.37
CA ALA A 269 -12.16 -22.08 4.40
C ALA A 269 -12.30 -23.43 5.11
N LEU A 270 -11.52 -23.70 6.17
CA LEU A 270 -11.67 -24.89 7.02
C LEU A 270 -13.07 -24.95 7.65
N ASN A 271 -13.55 -23.85 8.21
CA ASN A 271 -14.88 -23.75 8.83
C ASN A 271 -16.04 -23.90 7.83
N ARG A 272 -15.83 -23.58 6.56
CA ARG A 272 -16.78 -23.86 5.48
C ARG A 272 -16.60 -25.24 4.85
N GLN A 273 -15.56 -25.96 5.25
CA GLN A 273 -15.14 -27.24 4.63
C GLN A 273 -14.90 -27.11 3.12
N ASP A 274 -14.42 -25.94 2.69
CA ASP A 274 -14.19 -25.58 1.30
C ASP A 274 -12.80 -26.01 0.86
N LEU A 275 -12.70 -27.28 0.44
CA LEU A 275 -11.44 -27.92 0.08
C LEU A 275 -10.73 -27.24 -1.11
N ASP A 276 -11.50 -26.69 -2.06
CA ASP A 276 -10.93 -26.00 -3.21
C ASP A 276 -10.32 -24.65 -2.78
N ALA A 277 -11.03 -23.90 -1.95
CA ALA A 277 -10.51 -22.66 -1.39
C ALA A 277 -9.25 -22.88 -0.54
N ILE A 278 -9.21 -23.97 0.26
CA ILE A 278 -8.01 -24.32 1.05
C ILE A 278 -6.81 -24.56 0.14
N VAL A 279 -6.96 -25.42 -0.88
CA VAL A 279 -5.85 -25.82 -1.76
C VAL A 279 -5.31 -24.63 -2.58
N GLN A 280 -6.18 -23.70 -2.95
CA GLN A 280 -5.77 -22.50 -3.68
C GLN A 280 -4.91 -21.52 -2.86
N LEU A 281 -4.84 -21.68 -1.54
CA LEU A 281 -3.92 -20.89 -0.71
C LEU A 281 -2.47 -21.38 -0.79
N TYR A 282 -2.21 -22.51 -1.41
CA TYR A 282 -0.88 -23.10 -1.56
C TYR A 282 -0.26 -22.82 -2.92
N GLN A 283 1.08 -22.71 -2.93
CA GLN A 283 1.83 -22.74 -4.19
C GLN A 283 1.67 -24.10 -4.87
N PRO A 284 1.72 -24.19 -6.21
CA PRO A 284 1.58 -25.46 -6.92
C PRO A 284 2.58 -26.55 -6.49
N ASN A 285 3.76 -26.12 -6.00
CA ASN A 285 4.83 -26.98 -5.53
C ASN A 285 5.05 -26.88 -4.00
N ALA A 286 4.06 -26.40 -3.26
CA ALA A 286 4.14 -26.27 -1.81
C ALA A 286 4.41 -27.61 -1.12
N VAL A 287 5.04 -27.52 0.04
CA VAL A 287 5.33 -28.69 0.89
C VAL A 287 4.59 -28.54 2.21
N LEU A 288 3.80 -29.54 2.57
CA LEU A 288 3.16 -29.68 3.87
C LEU A 288 3.78 -30.87 4.62
N VAL A 289 4.24 -30.63 5.83
CA VAL A 289 4.90 -31.63 6.68
C VAL A 289 4.08 -31.82 7.94
N THR A 290 3.82 -33.05 8.29
CA THR A 290 3.20 -33.44 9.57
C THR A 290 4.14 -34.33 10.39
N ALA A 291 3.75 -34.72 11.57
CA ALA A 291 4.53 -35.64 12.38
C ALA A 291 4.72 -37.03 11.72
N ARG A 292 3.95 -37.36 10.69
CA ARG A 292 3.94 -38.73 10.06
C ARG A 292 4.33 -38.68 8.58
N ASP A 293 3.93 -37.63 7.86
CA ASP A 293 3.96 -37.61 6.41
C ASP A 293 4.47 -36.27 5.88
N THR A 294 5.02 -36.32 4.66
CA THR A 294 5.36 -35.11 3.88
C THR A 294 4.58 -35.14 2.57
N MET A 295 3.80 -34.10 2.31
CA MET A 295 2.99 -33.93 1.12
C MET A 295 3.57 -32.83 0.25
N GLN A 296 3.58 -33.02 -1.07
CA GLN A 296 4.05 -32.03 -2.02
C GLN A 296 3.02 -31.78 -3.13
N GLY A 297 2.73 -30.51 -3.37
CA GLY A 297 1.83 -30.05 -4.42
C GLY A 297 0.35 -30.24 -4.09
N HIS A 298 -0.49 -29.63 -4.92
CA HIS A 298 -1.94 -29.52 -4.66
C HIS A 298 -2.65 -30.87 -4.48
N ILE A 299 -2.25 -31.89 -5.22
CA ILE A 299 -2.94 -33.20 -5.16
C ILE A 299 -2.78 -33.83 -3.78
N GLN A 300 -1.56 -33.91 -3.25
CA GLN A 300 -1.29 -34.55 -1.96
C GLN A 300 -1.79 -33.68 -0.79
N ILE A 301 -1.65 -32.36 -0.88
CA ILE A 301 -2.18 -31.41 0.11
C ILE A 301 -3.71 -31.51 0.16
N ARG A 302 -4.38 -31.60 -1.00
CA ARG A 302 -5.82 -31.82 -1.06
C ARG A 302 -6.25 -33.11 -0.33
N GLN A 303 -5.52 -34.19 -0.53
CA GLN A 303 -5.81 -35.46 0.12
C GLN A 303 -5.65 -35.36 1.64
N TYR A 304 -4.63 -34.63 2.11
CA TYR A 304 -4.43 -34.36 3.54
C TYR A 304 -5.66 -33.67 4.16
N TYR A 305 -6.11 -32.55 3.55
CA TYR A 305 -7.26 -31.82 4.06
C TYR A 305 -8.57 -32.60 3.93
N LEU A 306 -8.73 -33.37 2.88
CA LEU A 306 -9.88 -34.28 2.76
C LEU A 306 -9.95 -35.27 3.95
N ASN A 307 -8.82 -35.83 4.33
CA ASN A 307 -8.73 -36.76 5.48
C ASN A 307 -8.95 -36.01 6.82
N LEU A 308 -8.40 -34.80 6.98
CA LEU A 308 -8.60 -33.99 8.18
C LEU A 308 -10.07 -33.62 8.36
N LEU A 309 -10.72 -33.10 7.32
CA LEU A 309 -12.13 -32.71 7.36
C LEU A 309 -13.06 -33.91 7.53
N ALA A 310 -12.71 -35.08 6.97
CA ALA A 310 -13.43 -36.30 7.19
C ALA A 310 -13.31 -36.82 8.64
N ALA A 311 -12.17 -36.59 9.30
CA ALA A 311 -11.97 -36.93 10.72
C ALA A 311 -12.69 -35.96 11.66
N LEU A 312 -12.87 -34.70 11.23
CA LEU A 312 -13.47 -33.60 11.99
C LEU A 312 -14.69 -32.98 11.25
N PRO A 313 -15.71 -33.79 10.92
CA PRO A 313 -16.86 -33.31 10.16
C PRO A 313 -17.64 -32.27 10.98
N ARG A 314 -17.89 -31.10 10.40
CA ARG A 314 -18.58 -29.94 11.01
C ARG A 314 -17.86 -29.33 12.22
N ALA A 315 -16.59 -29.67 12.47
CA ALA A 315 -15.82 -29.00 13.52
C ALA A 315 -15.70 -27.51 13.27
N HIS A 316 -15.64 -26.75 14.34
CA HIS A 316 -15.27 -25.36 14.34
C HIS A 316 -13.78 -25.25 14.64
N PHE A 317 -13.02 -24.70 13.70
CA PHE A 317 -11.59 -24.39 13.83
C PHE A 317 -11.44 -22.96 14.36
N ALA A 318 -10.69 -22.78 15.43
CA ALA A 318 -10.40 -21.49 16.03
C ALA A 318 -8.90 -21.27 16.20
N LEU A 319 -8.47 -20.00 16.11
CA LEU A 319 -7.10 -19.61 16.40
C LEU A 319 -7.00 -19.17 17.85
N GLU A 320 -6.10 -19.79 18.62
CA GLU A 320 -5.79 -19.36 19.98
C GLU A 320 -4.71 -18.26 20.01
N THR A 321 -3.65 -18.46 19.25
CA THR A 321 -2.55 -17.50 19.18
C THR A 321 -2.01 -17.38 17.76
N ARG A 322 -1.45 -16.20 17.45
CA ARG A 322 -0.79 -15.92 16.18
C ARG A 322 0.44 -15.06 16.42
N LEU A 323 1.58 -15.50 15.89
CA LEU A 323 2.79 -14.68 15.76
C LEU A 323 3.12 -14.54 14.26
N ILE A 324 3.29 -13.31 13.81
CA ILE A 324 3.66 -12.97 12.43
C ILE A 324 5.07 -12.41 12.43
N ASP A 325 5.96 -13.05 11.65
CA ASP A 325 7.32 -12.57 11.43
C ASP A 325 7.60 -12.57 9.91
N GLY A 326 7.53 -11.42 9.30
CA GLY A 326 7.66 -11.26 7.85
C GLY A 326 6.72 -12.19 7.08
N ASN A 327 7.28 -13.12 6.32
CA ASN A 327 6.54 -14.13 5.56
C ASN A 327 6.24 -15.42 6.35
N ILE A 328 6.54 -15.45 7.64
CA ILE A 328 6.29 -16.62 8.49
C ILE A 328 5.11 -16.35 9.41
N ARG A 329 4.28 -17.38 9.60
CA ARG A 329 3.16 -17.41 10.55
C ARG A 329 3.38 -18.59 11.48
N HIS A 330 3.38 -18.34 12.79
CA HIS A 330 3.28 -19.37 13.81
C HIS A 330 1.91 -19.25 14.44
N ILE A 331 1.13 -20.32 14.40
CA ILE A 331 -0.22 -20.32 14.94
C ILE A 331 -0.40 -21.48 15.90
N ARG A 332 -1.23 -21.26 16.91
CA ARG A 332 -1.84 -22.27 17.72
C ARG A 332 -3.34 -22.28 17.45
N TRP A 333 -3.91 -23.46 17.28
CA TRP A 333 -5.30 -23.61 16.92
C TRP A 333 -5.94 -24.81 17.59
N ASP A 334 -7.24 -24.76 17.72
CA ASP A 334 -8.08 -25.87 18.17
C ASP A 334 -9.16 -26.18 17.13
N ALA A 335 -9.78 -27.37 17.27
CA ALA A 335 -10.96 -27.76 16.49
C ALA A 335 -11.91 -28.57 17.36
N ALA A 336 -13.12 -28.08 17.52
CA ALA A 336 -14.12 -28.65 18.40
C ALA A 336 -15.49 -28.77 17.73
N GLY A 337 -16.39 -29.56 18.34
CA GLY A 337 -17.78 -29.70 17.89
C GLY A 337 -17.96 -30.60 16.66
N ALA A 338 -16.96 -31.41 16.32
CA ALA A 338 -17.09 -32.39 15.24
C ALA A 338 -18.21 -33.41 15.54
N SER A 339 -19.02 -33.73 14.52
CA SER A 339 -20.07 -34.77 14.68
C SER A 339 -19.51 -36.19 14.89
N SER A 340 -18.22 -36.39 14.69
CA SER A 340 -17.49 -37.63 15.04
C SER A 340 -17.16 -37.72 16.53
N GLY A 341 -17.35 -36.67 17.32
CA GLY A 341 -16.91 -36.55 18.70
C GLY A 341 -15.41 -36.33 18.89
N LYS A 342 -14.63 -36.23 17.81
CA LYS A 342 -13.19 -35.96 17.86
C LYS A 342 -12.92 -34.49 17.97
N THR A 343 -11.81 -34.11 18.65
CA THR A 343 -11.32 -32.75 18.81
C THR A 343 -9.84 -32.66 18.50
N VAL A 344 -9.36 -31.43 18.31
CA VAL A 344 -7.96 -31.04 18.39
C VAL A 344 -7.88 -29.91 19.43
N ASP A 345 -7.18 -30.13 20.53
CA ASP A 345 -7.07 -29.18 21.63
C ASP A 345 -5.72 -28.41 21.60
N ASP A 346 -4.80 -28.83 20.73
CA ASP A 346 -3.41 -28.41 20.76
C ASP A 346 -2.75 -28.58 19.38
N GLY A 347 -3.20 -27.79 18.43
CA GLY A 347 -2.62 -27.73 17.09
C GLY A 347 -1.58 -26.60 16.97
N TYR A 348 -0.41 -26.92 16.40
CA TYR A 348 0.67 -25.95 16.13
C TYR A 348 1.04 -25.99 14.67
N ASP A 349 0.95 -24.85 13.98
CA ASP A 349 1.38 -24.74 12.60
C ASP A 349 2.44 -23.66 12.45
N THR A 350 3.41 -23.93 11.59
CA THR A 350 4.36 -22.96 11.06
C THR A 350 4.19 -22.89 9.57
N ILE A 351 3.86 -21.70 9.07
CA ILE A 351 3.51 -21.47 7.68
C ILE A 351 4.44 -20.43 7.09
N GLY A 352 5.18 -20.79 6.05
CA GLY A 352 6.05 -19.89 5.27
C GLY A 352 5.38 -19.49 3.96
N LEU A 353 5.30 -18.18 3.71
CA LEU A 353 4.67 -17.62 2.52
C LEU A 353 5.70 -17.25 1.45
N ARG A 354 5.34 -17.45 0.20
CA ARG A 354 6.05 -16.94 -0.97
C ARG A 354 5.05 -16.32 -1.93
N GLN A 355 5.24 -15.06 -2.29
CA GLN A 355 4.31 -14.31 -3.16
C GLN A 355 2.84 -14.37 -2.67
N GLY A 356 2.65 -14.29 -1.35
CA GLY A 356 1.31 -14.28 -0.74
C GLY A 356 0.60 -15.64 -0.65
N LEU A 357 1.21 -16.74 -1.11
CA LEU A 357 0.70 -18.11 -1.00
C LEU A 357 1.60 -18.95 -0.10
N ILE A 358 1.04 -20.04 0.45
CA ILE A 358 1.77 -20.99 1.29
C ILE A 358 2.76 -21.76 0.42
N GLN A 359 4.05 -21.62 0.71
CA GLN A 359 5.11 -22.42 0.09
C GLN A 359 5.52 -23.59 0.99
N TYR A 360 5.52 -23.36 2.29
CA TYR A 360 5.87 -24.35 3.31
C TYR A 360 4.86 -24.31 4.44
N HIS A 361 4.43 -25.48 4.92
CA HIS A 361 3.52 -25.62 6.04
C HIS A 361 3.96 -26.82 6.89
N SER A 362 4.32 -26.58 8.14
CA SER A 362 4.50 -27.63 9.14
C SER A 362 3.29 -27.62 10.06
N SER A 363 2.60 -28.75 10.18
CA SER A 363 1.41 -28.91 11.01
C SER A 363 1.59 -30.07 11.98
N VAL A 364 1.43 -29.80 13.26
CA VAL A 364 1.53 -30.79 14.34
C VAL A 364 0.29 -30.69 15.21
N TYR A 365 -0.48 -31.74 15.30
CA TYR A 365 -1.65 -31.83 16.14
C TYR A 365 -1.95 -33.28 16.53
N ARG A 366 -2.78 -33.45 17.54
CA ARG A 366 -3.30 -34.75 17.98
C ARG A 366 -4.84 -34.71 17.90
N LEU A 367 -5.40 -35.76 17.28
CA LEU A 367 -6.84 -36.03 17.36
C LEU A 367 -7.12 -36.75 18.69
N VAL A 368 -8.04 -36.23 19.46
CA VAL A 368 -8.48 -36.74 20.75
C VAL A 368 -9.90 -37.26 20.64
#